data_1b4d55ca7a3b81ca084b7ffc92ee1519
#
_entry.id   1b4d55ca7a3b81ca084b7ffc92ee1519
#
_cell.length_a   1.000
_cell.length_b   1.000
_cell.length_c   1.000
_cell.angle_alpha   90.00
_cell.angle_beta   90.00
_cell.angle_gamma   90.00
#
_symmetry.space_group_name_H-M   'P 1'
#
loop_
_entity.id
_entity.type
_entity.pdbx_description
1 polymer ?
#
loop_
_entity_poly.entity_id
_entity_poly.type
_entity_poly.pdbx_seq_one_letter_code
_entity_poly.pdbx_strand_id
1 'polypeptide(L)'
;MKKKYIISIAAVAVLILGIGGYTLLNSFMGNNVEINSVLDQNEESSTSEASADSDATPVSAEDLNGDWQIADASSVYWSVTTSQETVNFVNEEVTGNWTVDINDPTAMSGEGIVDMNALDSGNSQRDDHVKEGAEYLNVTEFPEATFATSTFSELPTSWTEGTVVPVTIDGTITIKGIEKDVQFESEAMYQNGQLLLSGTTVVTFADFGMENPHSVALDTENDLTVQLELVLDKA
;
A
#
# COMPACT_ATOMS: atom_id res chain seq x y z
N MET A 1 52.96 -1.51 -28.15
CA MET A 1 52.29 -2.02 -26.90
C MET A 1 51.45 -0.95 -26.20
N LYS A 2 51.89 0.29 -26.04
CA LYS A 2 51.17 1.36 -25.29
C LYS A 2 49.77 1.71 -25.85
N LYS A 3 49.56 1.72 -27.20
CA LYS A 3 48.25 2.04 -27.80
C LYS A 3 47.14 1.00 -27.49
N LYS A 4 47.49 -0.27 -27.40
CA LYS A 4 46.51 -1.34 -27.07
C LYS A 4 46.00 -1.25 -25.61
N TYR A 5 46.88 -0.87 -24.68
CA TYR A 5 46.51 -0.65 -23.26
C TYR A 5 45.61 0.58 -23.07
N ILE A 6 45.84 1.65 -23.82
CA ILE A 6 45.04 2.88 -23.76
C ILE A 6 43.62 2.59 -24.28
N ILE A 7 43.46 1.82 -25.35
CA ILE A 7 42.17 1.44 -25.93
C ILE A 7 41.42 0.52 -24.95
N SER A 8 42.11 -0.41 -24.28
CA SER A 8 41.49 -1.30 -23.28
C SER A 8 41.02 -0.52 -22.04
N ILE A 9 41.79 0.44 -21.56
CA ILE A 9 41.41 1.29 -20.41
C ILE A 9 40.22 2.18 -20.77
N ALA A 10 40.19 2.76 -21.97
CA ALA A 10 39.07 3.56 -22.42
C ALA A 10 37.77 2.74 -22.56
N ALA A 11 37.86 1.51 -23.09
CA ALA A 11 36.72 0.61 -23.21
C ALA A 11 36.15 0.20 -21.83
N VAL A 12 37.03 -0.08 -20.86
CA VAL A 12 36.64 -0.40 -19.49
C VAL A 12 36.00 0.82 -18.79
N ALA A 13 36.55 2.01 -19.00
CA ALA A 13 35.98 3.25 -18.44
C ALA A 13 34.58 3.56 -19.01
N VAL A 14 34.36 3.35 -20.32
CA VAL A 14 33.04 3.52 -20.96
C VAL A 14 32.06 2.47 -20.45
N LEU A 15 32.47 1.22 -20.22
CA LEU A 15 31.64 0.16 -19.64
C LEU A 15 31.25 0.49 -18.18
N ILE A 16 32.19 0.95 -17.38
CA ILE A 16 31.92 1.35 -15.98
C ILE A 16 30.97 2.56 -15.93
N LEU A 17 31.17 3.55 -16.79
CA LEU A 17 30.27 4.71 -16.90
C LEU A 17 28.89 4.29 -17.44
N GLY A 18 28.84 3.36 -18.38
CA GLY A 18 27.58 2.83 -18.91
C GLY A 18 26.79 2.02 -17.87
N ILE A 19 27.47 1.13 -17.15
CA ILE A 19 26.83 0.34 -16.08
C ILE A 19 26.44 1.25 -14.91
N GLY A 20 27.33 2.14 -14.47
CA GLY A 20 27.04 3.10 -13.40
C GLY A 20 25.89 4.05 -13.76
N GLY A 21 25.86 4.56 -14.99
CA GLY A 21 24.77 5.39 -15.49
C GLY A 21 23.44 4.62 -15.56
N TYR A 22 23.48 3.36 -16.03
CA TYR A 22 22.30 2.52 -16.11
C TYR A 22 21.73 2.17 -14.72
N THR A 23 22.60 1.81 -13.77
CA THR A 23 22.14 1.49 -12.39
C THR A 23 21.56 2.72 -11.68
N LEU A 24 22.14 3.92 -11.87
CA LEU A 24 21.60 5.16 -11.34
C LEU A 24 20.24 5.51 -11.96
N LEU A 25 20.10 5.38 -13.29
CA LEU A 25 18.85 5.62 -13.99
C LEU A 25 17.77 4.61 -13.56
N ASN A 26 18.13 3.34 -13.43
CA ASN A 26 17.20 2.29 -13.03
C ASN A 26 16.75 2.50 -11.58
N SER A 27 17.65 2.87 -10.66
CA SER A 27 17.29 3.21 -9.29
C SER A 27 16.41 4.46 -9.19
N PHE A 28 16.58 5.41 -10.11
CA PHE A 28 15.76 6.62 -10.15
C PHE A 28 14.38 6.40 -10.78
N MET A 29 14.29 5.56 -11.82
CA MET A 29 13.06 5.34 -12.59
C MET A 29 12.34 4.04 -12.20
N GLY A 30 13.04 3.09 -11.60
CA GLY A 30 12.54 1.77 -11.26
C GLY A 30 11.81 1.70 -9.91
N ASN A 31 11.12 0.58 -9.70
CA ASN A 31 10.51 0.25 -8.42
C ASN A 31 11.57 -0.16 -7.39
N ASN A 32 11.49 0.40 -6.19
CA ASN A 32 12.40 0.07 -5.08
C ASN A 32 11.62 -0.39 -3.82
N VAL A 33 10.29 -0.44 -3.89
CA VAL A 33 9.41 -0.84 -2.78
C VAL A 33 8.63 -2.09 -3.17
N GLU A 34 8.76 -3.15 -2.39
CA GLU A 34 7.94 -4.35 -2.52
C GLU A 34 6.68 -4.20 -1.65
N ILE A 35 5.54 -4.66 -2.17
CA ILE A 35 4.30 -4.70 -1.41
C ILE A 35 4.31 -5.99 -0.57
N ASN A 36 4.15 -5.83 0.75
CA ASN A 36 4.06 -6.95 1.67
C ASN A 36 2.63 -7.04 2.18
N SER A 37 1.93 -8.13 1.86
CA SER A 37 0.59 -8.33 2.38
C SER A 37 0.62 -8.79 3.84
N VAL A 38 -0.24 -8.18 4.67
CA VAL A 38 -0.42 -8.63 6.07
C VAL A 38 -1.06 -10.01 6.14
N LEU A 39 -1.72 -10.45 5.07
CA LEU A 39 -2.35 -11.79 5.00
C LEU A 39 -1.33 -12.88 4.66
N ASP A 40 -0.24 -12.56 3.94
CA ASP A 40 0.77 -13.54 3.49
C ASP A 40 1.80 -13.89 4.58
N GLN A 41 1.91 -13.11 5.64
CA GLN A 41 2.90 -13.33 6.72
C GLN A 41 2.75 -14.68 7.44
N ASN A 42 1.70 -15.42 7.13
CA ASN A 42 1.43 -16.74 7.69
C ASN A 42 2.03 -17.92 6.91
N GLU A 43 2.41 -17.76 5.66
CA GLU A 43 2.95 -18.87 4.86
C GLU A 43 4.41 -19.20 5.22
N GLU A 44 5.19 -18.24 5.73
CA GLU A 44 6.57 -18.50 6.13
C GLU A 44 6.74 -19.29 7.45
N SER A 45 5.69 -19.37 8.29
CA SER A 45 5.70 -20.20 9.51
C SER A 45 5.28 -21.64 9.31
N SER A 46 4.76 -22.02 8.15
CA SER A 46 4.21 -23.34 7.86
C SER A 46 4.97 -24.14 6.80
N THR A 47 6.31 -24.06 6.71
CA THR A 47 7.09 -25.10 6.03
C THR A 47 7.17 -26.34 6.91
N SER A 48 6.05 -27.04 7.06
CA SER A 48 6.00 -28.42 7.53
C SER A 48 4.79 -29.09 6.89
N GLU A 49 5.09 -29.98 5.95
CA GLU A 49 4.29 -31.07 5.35
C GLU A 49 2.78 -31.07 5.65
N ALA A 50 2.00 -31.03 4.57
CA ALA A 50 0.56 -31.25 4.55
C ALA A 50 0.14 -32.44 5.46
N SER A 51 -0.36 -32.12 6.63
CA SER A 51 -1.22 -32.98 7.43
C SER A 51 -2.58 -32.30 7.49
N ALA A 52 -3.50 -32.82 6.70
CA ALA A 52 -4.91 -32.52 6.80
C ALA A 52 -5.41 -33.02 8.17
N ASP A 53 -5.43 -32.15 9.14
CA ASP A 53 -6.26 -32.14 10.34
C ASP A 53 -5.81 -30.94 11.24
N SER A 54 -5.94 -29.72 10.74
CA SER A 54 -5.86 -28.55 11.63
C SER A 54 -7.22 -28.44 12.30
N ASP A 55 -7.28 -28.58 13.62
CA ASP A 55 -8.41 -28.15 14.45
C ASP A 55 -8.63 -26.66 14.17
N ALA A 56 -9.51 -26.36 13.22
CA ALA A 56 -9.90 -25.00 12.85
C ALA A 56 -10.52 -24.34 14.09
N THR A 57 -9.84 -23.36 14.67
CA THR A 57 -10.29 -22.66 15.88
C THR A 57 -11.41 -21.69 15.50
N PRO A 58 -12.67 -21.94 15.93
CA PRO A 58 -13.74 -20.98 15.69
C PRO A 58 -13.48 -19.67 16.44
N VAL A 59 -13.70 -18.55 15.76
CA VAL A 59 -13.63 -17.21 16.32
C VAL A 59 -15.05 -16.79 16.75
N SER A 60 -15.21 -16.35 17.97
CA SER A 60 -16.49 -15.88 18.46
C SER A 60 -16.81 -14.46 17.97
N ALA A 61 -18.10 -14.11 17.89
CA ALA A 61 -18.49 -12.73 17.61
C ALA A 61 -17.96 -11.74 18.68
N GLU A 62 -17.77 -12.19 19.91
CA GLU A 62 -17.22 -11.38 20.99
C GLU A 62 -15.74 -11.04 20.76
N ASP A 63 -14.99 -11.93 20.12
CA ASP A 63 -13.59 -11.67 19.76
C ASP A 63 -13.49 -10.66 18.62
N LEU A 64 -14.45 -10.63 17.69
CA LEU A 64 -14.46 -9.76 16.53
C LEU A 64 -15.12 -8.41 16.80
N ASN A 65 -16.28 -8.41 17.48
CA ASN A 65 -17.05 -7.18 17.71
C ASN A 65 -16.38 -6.27 18.73
N GLY A 66 -16.41 -4.97 18.47
CA GLY A 66 -15.89 -3.94 19.35
C GLY A 66 -15.04 -2.93 18.62
N ASP A 67 -14.30 -2.16 19.39
CA ASP A 67 -13.43 -1.10 18.87
C ASP A 67 -12.01 -1.61 18.66
N TRP A 68 -11.41 -1.17 17.56
CA TRP A 68 -10.10 -1.56 17.09
C TRP A 68 -9.29 -0.33 16.72
N GLN A 69 -7.97 -0.41 16.85
CA GLN A 69 -7.04 0.65 16.48
C GLN A 69 -6.06 0.14 15.42
N ILE A 70 -5.72 0.98 14.46
CA ILE A 70 -4.67 0.68 13.49
C ILE A 70 -3.33 0.61 14.24
N ALA A 71 -2.65 -0.53 14.12
CA ALA A 71 -1.35 -0.79 14.75
C ALA A 71 -0.20 -0.28 13.88
N ASP A 72 0.98 -0.07 14.50
CA ASP A 72 2.21 0.42 13.83
C ASP A 72 2.71 -0.50 12.70
N ALA A 73 2.26 -1.76 12.66
CA ALA A 73 2.61 -2.71 11.60
C ALA A 73 1.79 -2.53 10.31
N SER A 74 0.92 -1.53 10.26
CA SER A 74 0.08 -1.22 9.10
C SER A 74 0.84 -0.39 8.07
N SER A 75 0.45 -0.57 6.80
CA SER A 75 0.99 0.21 5.69
C SER A 75 -0.09 0.56 4.68
N VAL A 76 0.11 1.67 3.97
CA VAL A 76 -0.68 2.01 2.78
C VAL A 76 0.28 2.17 1.61
N TYR A 77 -0.01 1.44 0.52
CA TYR A 77 0.77 1.50 -0.71
C TYR A 77 0.03 2.31 -1.78
N TRP A 78 0.81 3.01 -2.59
CA TRP A 78 0.36 3.79 -3.73
C TRP A 78 1.16 3.33 -4.94
N SER A 79 0.51 2.75 -5.94
CA SER A 79 1.18 2.17 -7.10
C SER A 79 0.83 2.89 -8.37
N VAL A 80 1.84 3.27 -9.13
CA VAL A 80 1.75 3.98 -10.41
C VAL A 80 2.41 3.16 -11.50
N THR A 81 1.67 2.82 -12.54
CA THR A 81 2.20 2.08 -13.68
C THR A 81 2.79 3.02 -14.72
N THR A 82 4.01 2.74 -15.11
CA THR A 82 4.75 3.46 -16.15
C THR A 82 4.96 2.56 -17.37
N SER A 83 5.47 3.12 -18.45
CA SER A 83 5.83 2.34 -19.66
C SER A 83 6.97 1.33 -19.44
N GLN A 84 7.64 1.35 -18.29
CA GLN A 84 8.70 0.40 -17.91
C GLN A 84 8.22 -0.61 -16.86
N GLU A 85 7.67 -0.15 -15.75
CA GLU A 85 7.22 -0.98 -14.65
C GLU A 85 6.23 -0.21 -13.73
N THR A 86 5.61 -0.92 -12.81
CA THR A 86 4.83 -0.31 -11.74
C THR A 86 5.78 0.14 -10.63
N VAL A 87 5.66 1.39 -10.20
CA VAL A 87 6.43 2.00 -9.12
C VAL A 87 5.54 2.13 -7.90
N ASN A 88 6.00 1.58 -6.78
CA ASN A 88 5.29 1.62 -5.52
C ASN A 88 5.88 2.69 -4.60
N PHE A 89 4.98 3.30 -3.85
CA PHE A 89 5.28 4.13 -2.69
C PHE A 89 4.61 3.49 -1.47
N VAL A 90 5.21 3.63 -0.33
CA VAL A 90 4.67 3.14 0.94
C VAL A 90 4.54 4.28 1.95
N ASN A 91 3.50 4.21 2.77
CA ASN A 91 3.38 4.95 4.02
C ASN A 91 3.24 3.94 5.16
N GLU A 92 4.10 4.05 6.16
CA GLU A 92 4.05 3.25 7.38
C GLU A 92 3.50 4.07 8.58
N GLU A 93 3.36 5.39 8.42
CA GLU A 93 2.74 6.27 9.43
C GLU A 93 1.22 6.35 9.16
N VAL A 94 0.52 5.31 9.61
CA VAL A 94 -0.93 5.13 9.43
C VAL A 94 -1.58 5.00 10.80
N THR A 95 -2.63 5.77 11.05
CA THR A 95 -3.39 5.74 12.30
C THR A 95 -4.90 5.72 12.03
N GLY A 96 -5.68 5.34 13.01
CA GLY A 96 -7.14 5.34 12.88
C GLY A 96 -7.83 4.39 13.82
N ASN A 97 -9.16 4.44 13.78
CA ASN A 97 -10.02 3.64 14.64
C ASN A 97 -11.11 2.97 13.81
N TRP A 98 -11.44 1.76 14.19
CA TRP A 98 -12.48 0.97 13.56
C TRP A 98 -13.43 0.39 14.60
N THR A 99 -14.71 0.37 14.29
CA THR A 99 -15.74 -0.35 15.06
C THR A 99 -16.28 -1.47 14.21
N VAL A 100 -16.21 -2.68 14.71
CA VAL A 100 -16.65 -3.91 14.00
C VAL A 100 -17.85 -4.52 14.71
N ASP A 101 -18.89 -4.86 13.96
CA ASP A 101 -20.02 -5.68 14.39
C ASP A 101 -20.43 -6.62 13.25
N ILE A 102 -19.97 -7.86 13.31
CA ILE A 102 -20.25 -8.86 12.25
C ILE A 102 -21.74 -9.25 12.15
N ASN A 103 -22.55 -8.89 13.15
CA ASN A 103 -23.99 -9.17 13.17
C ASN A 103 -24.82 -7.98 12.62
N ASP A 104 -24.23 -6.78 12.60
CA ASP A 104 -24.88 -5.56 12.08
C ASP A 104 -23.84 -4.70 11.32
N PRO A 105 -23.62 -4.96 10.02
CA PRO A 105 -22.70 -4.15 9.21
C PRO A 105 -23.03 -2.65 9.18
N THR A 106 -24.28 -2.28 9.49
CA THR A 106 -24.67 -0.84 9.53
C THR A 106 -24.17 -0.13 10.78
N ALA A 107 -23.77 -0.87 11.81
CA ALA A 107 -23.13 -0.34 13.01
C ALA A 107 -21.60 -0.23 12.88
N MET A 108 -21.01 -0.78 11.80
CA MET A 108 -19.58 -0.74 11.56
C MET A 108 -19.15 0.62 11.04
N SER A 109 -17.96 1.03 11.41
CA SER A 109 -17.30 2.22 10.90
C SER A 109 -15.79 2.06 10.94
N GLY A 110 -15.08 2.85 10.11
CA GLY A 110 -13.63 2.86 10.08
C GLY A 110 -13.12 4.21 9.60
N GLU A 111 -12.07 4.70 10.23
CA GLU A 111 -11.34 5.88 9.83
C GLU A 111 -9.85 5.57 9.78
N GLY A 112 -9.16 6.08 8.75
CA GLY A 112 -7.73 6.00 8.58
C GLY A 112 -7.14 7.37 8.24
N ILE A 113 -5.98 7.66 8.80
CA ILE A 113 -5.20 8.87 8.54
C ILE A 113 -3.78 8.43 8.19
N VAL A 114 -3.27 8.93 7.08
CA VAL A 114 -1.93 8.65 6.56
C VAL A 114 -1.12 9.95 6.55
N ASP A 115 0.04 9.98 7.22
CA ASP A 115 0.96 11.11 7.14
C ASP A 115 1.70 11.09 5.80
N MET A 116 1.32 11.99 4.89
CA MET A 116 1.90 12.07 3.55
C MET A 116 3.36 12.53 3.54
N ASN A 117 3.88 13.08 4.66
CA ASN A 117 5.31 13.37 4.78
C ASN A 117 6.16 12.10 4.88
N ALA A 118 5.58 11.00 5.37
CA ALA A 118 6.24 9.71 5.49
C ALA A 118 6.24 8.89 4.19
N LEU A 119 5.64 9.38 3.10
CA LEU A 119 5.64 8.68 1.81
C LEU A 119 7.06 8.37 1.35
N ASP A 120 7.34 7.11 1.03
CA ASP A 120 8.66 6.62 0.63
C ASP A 120 8.53 5.70 -0.59
N SER A 121 9.32 5.95 -1.61
CA SER A 121 9.44 5.10 -2.81
C SER A 121 10.80 4.40 -2.90
N GLY A 122 11.62 4.48 -1.85
CA GLY A 122 13.01 4.05 -1.87
C GLY A 122 13.93 4.96 -2.69
N ASN A 123 13.44 6.16 -3.09
CA ASN A 123 14.23 7.17 -3.82
C ASN A 123 13.85 8.58 -3.34
N SER A 124 14.66 9.13 -2.47
CA SER A 124 14.41 10.43 -1.82
C SER A 124 14.19 11.59 -2.80
N GLN A 125 14.85 11.59 -3.96
CA GLN A 125 14.70 12.66 -4.95
C GLN A 125 13.30 12.60 -5.61
N ARG A 126 12.77 11.40 -5.83
CA ARG A 126 11.41 11.18 -6.32
C ARG A 126 10.40 11.57 -5.25
N ASP A 127 10.65 11.17 -4.01
CA ASP A 127 9.79 11.46 -2.87
C ASP A 127 9.65 12.96 -2.63
N ASP A 128 10.76 13.69 -2.61
CA ASP A 128 10.78 15.15 -2.46
C ASP A 128 9.98 15.82 -3.59
N HIS A 129 10.16 15.36 -4.84
CA HIS A 129 9.45 15.90 -5.99
C HIS A 129 7.93 15.71 -5.88
N VAL A 130 7.48 14.52 -5.49
CA VAL A 130 6.05 14.19 -5.35
C VAL A 130 5.45 14.88 -4.13
N LYS A 131 6.17 14.94 -3.01
CA LYS A 131 5.70 15.58 -1.78
C LYS A 131 5.60 17.10 -1.91
N GLU A 132 6.61 17.76 -2.45
CA GLU A 132 6.72 19.22 -2.46
C GLU A 132 5.98 19.86 -3.65
N GLY A 133 5.79 19.16 -4.77
CA GLY A 133 5.17 19.70 -5.97
C GLY A 133 3.73 20.14 -5.74
N ALA A 134 3.41 21.39 -6.03
CA ALA A 134 2.03 21.92 -5.91
C ALA A 134 1.08 21.22 -6.89
N GLU A 135 1.60 20.75 -8.02
CA GLU A 135 0.93 19.92 -9.03
C GLU A 135 0.70 18.48 -8.57
N TYR A 136 1.41 18.03 -7.52
CA TYR A 136 1.28 16.70 -6.92
C TYR A 136 0.65 16.79 -5.52
N LEU A 137 1.30 16.27 -4.48
CA LEU A 137 0.72 16.16 -3.14
C LEU A 137 0.68 17.49 -2.36
N ASN A 138 1.70 18.36 -2.53
CA ASN A 138 1.83 19.61 -1.78
C ASN A 138 1.66 19.38 -0.26
N VAL A 139 2.46 18.48 0.31
CA VAL A 139 2.32 18.03 1.70
C VAL A 139 2.49 19.15 2.73
N THR A 140 3.12 20.27 2.36
CA THR A 140 3.23 21.46 3.23
C THR A 140 1.84 22.05 3.53
N GLU A 141 0.93 22.01 2.57
CA GLU A 141 -0.45 22.51 2.72
C GLU A 141 -1.41 21.37 3.12
N PHE A 142 -1.18 20.17 2.61
CA PHE A 142 -2.01 18.98 2.81
C PHE A 142 -1.16 17.82 3.37
N PRO A 143 -0.80 17.85 4.66
CA PRO A 143 0.10 16.86 5.23
C PRO A 143 -0.50 15.45 5.38
N GLU A 144 -1.82 15.33 5.29
CA GLU A 144 -2.54 14.09 5.56
C GLU A 144 -3.43 13.69 4.39
N ALA A 145 -3.53 12.39 4.15
CA ALA A 145 -4.61 11.77 3.41
C ALA A 145 -5.50 11.00 4.39
N THR A 146 -6.82 11.00 4.15
CA THR A 146 -7.76 10.33 5.06
C THR A 146 -8.69 9.40 4.31
N PHE A 147 -9.18 8.39 5.00
CA PHE A 147 -10.25 7.51 4.54
C PHE A 147 -11.30 7.39 5.63
N ALA A 148 -12.56 7.52 5.25
CA ALA A 148 -13.71 7.28 6.12
C ALA A 148 -14.67 6.31 5.44
N THR A 149 -15.01 5.23 6.12
CA THR A 149 -15.94 4.23 5.60
C THR A 149 -17.38 4.75 5.61
N SER A 150 -18.19 4.30 4.66
CA SER A 150 -19.63 4.58 4.61
C SER A 150 -20.49 3.32 4.74
N THR A 151 -20.11 2.24 4.07
CA THR A 151 -20.81 0.96 4.15
C THR A 151 -19.84 -0.22 4.05
N PHE A 152 -20.30 -1.36 4.56
CA PHE A 152 -19.61 -2.64 4.46
C PHE A 152 -20.56 -3.67 3.82
N SER A 153 -20.00 -4.60 3.05
CA SER A 153 -20.77 -5.78 2.62
C SER A 153 -21.17 -6.63 3.82
N GLU A 154 -22.17 -7.50 3.60
CA GLU A 154 -22.53 -8.50 4.61
C GLU A 154 -21.32 -9.41 4.90
N LEU A 155 -21.05 -9.66 6.17
CA LEU A 155 -20.00 -10.54 6.64
C LEU A 155 -20.59 -11.90 7.09
N PRO A 156 -19.85 -13.01 6.96
CA PRO A 156 -20.28 -14.27 7.54
C PRO A 156 -20.33 -14.15 9.06
N THR A 157 -21.34 -14.78 9.67
CA THR A 157 -21.52 -14.79 11.12
C THR A 157 -20.63 -15.81 11.83
N SER A 158 -19.93 -16.65 11.08
CA SER A 158 -18.98 -17.63 11.60
C SER A 158 -17.60 -17.42 10.97
N TRP A 159 -16.61 -17.20 11.80
CA TRP A 159 -15.22 -17.02 11.41
C TRP A 159 -14.37 -18.15 11.98
N THR A 160 -13.26 -18.40 11.31
CA THR A 160 -12.23 -19.36 11.74
C THR A 160 -10.89 -18.64 11.74
N GLU A 161 -10.11 -18.80 12.78
CA GLU A 161 -8.79 -18.19 12.89
C GLU A 161 -7.89 -18.59 11.70
N GLY A 162 -7.19 -17.60 11.12
CA GLY A 162 -6.33 -17.79 9.95
C GLY A 162 -7.09 -18.01 8.63
N THR A 163 -8.41 -17.82 8.60
CA THR A 163 -9.20 -17.95 7.37
C THR A 163 -9.56 -16.58 6.81
N VAL A 164 -9.27 -16.40 5.53
CA VAL A 164 -9.58 -15.18 4.80
C VAL A 164 -11.06 -15.06 4.50
N VAL A 165 -11.62 -13.89 4.74
CA VAL A 165 -13.03 -13.53 4.50
C VAL A 165 -13.07 -12.31 3.58
N PRO A 166 -13.73 -12.40 2.40
CA PRO A 166 -13.88 -11.25 1.52
C PRO A 166 -14.83 -10.22 2.13
N VAL A 167 -14.47 -8.94 1.99
CA VAL A 167 -15.28 -7.79 2.42
C VAL A 167 -15.14 -6.65 1.44
N THR A 168 -16.26 -6.09 0.99
CA THR A 168 -16.27 -4.86 0.20
C THR A 168 -16.55 -3.69 1.13
N ILE A 169 -15.76 -2.63 1.01
CA ILE A 169 -15.84 -1.45 1.87
C ILE A 169 -16.01 -0.21 1.00
N ASP A 170 -17.17 0.43 1.08
CA ASP A 170 -17.37 1.75 0.48
C ASP A 170 -16.93 2.84 1.44
N GLY A 171 -16.41 3.92 0.91
CA GLY A 171 -15.98 5.06 1.72
C GLY A 171 -15.53 6.23 0.89
N THR A 172 -15.01 7.24 1.55
CA THR A 172 -14.49 8.46 0.93
C THR A 172 -13.02 8.63 1.26
N ILE A 173 -12.17 8.70 0.23
CA ILE A 173 -10.77 9.13 0.37
C ILE A 173 -10.71 10.64 0.19
N THR A 174 -9.92 11.30 1.05
CA THR A 174 -9.59 12.73 0.90
C THR A 174 -8.10 12.88 0.70
N ILE A 175 -7.69 13.46 -0.43
CA ILE A 175 -6.30 13.82 -0.76
C ILE A 175 -6.28 15.27 -1.24
N LYS A 176 -5.33 16.08 -0.77
CA LYS A 176 -5.25 17.52 -1.08
C LYS A 176 -6.55 18.28 -0.78
N GLY A 177 -7.33 17.83 0.22
CA GLY A 177 -8.63 18.41 0.54
C GLY A 177 -9.75 18.12 -0.47
N ILE A 178 -9.51 17.23 -1.45
CA ILE A 178 -10.50 16.79 -2.44
C ILE A 178 -10.99 15.41 -2.05
N GLU A 179 -12.31 15.28 -1.94
CA GLU A 179 -12.99 14.05 -1.58
C GLU A 179 -13.35 13.22 -2.83
N LYS A 180 -13.18 11.92 -2.72
CA LYS A 180 -13.56 10.94 -3.73
C LYS A 180 -14.18 9.72 -3.08
N ASP A 181 -15.40 9.38 -3.50
CA ASP A 181 -16.02 8.11 -3.11
C ASP A 181 -15.34 6.97 -3.85
N VAL A 182 -15.01 5.93 -3.09
CA VAL A 182 -14.30 4.74 -3.57
C VAL A 182 -14.92 3.48 -2.98
N GLN A 183 -14.65 2.36 -3.62
CA GLN A 183 -14.92 1.03 -3.11
C GLN A 183 -13.61 0.25 -3.04
N PHE A 184 -13.30 -0.28 -1.86
CA PHE A 184 -12.20 -1.22 -1.66
C PHE A 184 -12.72 -2.64 -1.78
N GLU A 185 -12.14 -3.40 -2.69
CA GLU A 185 -12.23 -4.85 -2.70
C GLU A 185 -11.19 -5.38 -1.71
N SER A 186 -11.66 -6.01 -0.65
CA SER A 186 -10.81 -6.32 0.51
C SER A 186 -11.00 -7.76 0.98
N GLU A 187 -10.01 -8.22 1.71
CA GLU A 187 -9.98 -9.48 2.43
C GLU A 187 -9.59 -9.22 3.88
N ALA A 188 -10.32 -9.83 4.81
CA ALA A 188 -10.07 -9.72 6.23
C ALA A 188 -9.76 -11.10 6.82
N MET A 189 -8.91 -11.14 7.85
CA MET A 189 -8.57 -12.35 8.58
C MET A 189 -8.42 -12.02 10.07
N TYR A 190 -8.94 -12.89 10.93
CA TYR A 190 -8.65 -12.83 12.36
C TYR A 190 -7.54 -13.80 12.70
N GLN A 191 -6.50 -13.32 13.36
CA GLN A 191 -5.38 -14.14 13.78
C GLN A 191 -4.66 -13.57 15.00
N ASN A 192 -4.32 -14.43 15.95
CA ASN A 192 -3.55 -14.09 17.15
C ASN A 192 -4.13 -12.89 17.93
N GLY A 193 -5.45 -12.70 17.91
CA GLY A 193 -6.10 -11.58 18.60
C GLY A 193 -6.15 -10.27 17.81
N GLN A 194 -5.69 -10.28 16.54
CA GLN A 194 -5.69 -9.14 15.65
C GLN A 194 -6.67 -9.36 14.48
N LEU A 195 -7.19 -8.25 13.94
CA LEU A 195 -7.85 -8.25 12.64
C LEU A 195 -6.84 -7.73 11.60
N LEU A 196 -6.64 -8.51 10.55
CA LEU A 196 -5.80 -8.18 9.41
C LEU A 196 -6.71 -7.82 8.25
N LEU A 197 -6.44 -6.73 7.54
CA LEU A 197 -7.22 -6.26 6.41
C LEU A 197 -6.28 -5.88 5.26
N SER A 198 -6.41 -6.58 4.14
CA SER A 198 -5.79 -6.20 2.87
C SER A 198 -6.87 -5.79 1.90
N GLY A 199 -6.73 -4.64 1.23
CA GLY A 199 -7.76 -4.17 0.31
C GLY A 199 -7.22 -3.22 -0.74
N THR A 200 -7.80 -3.24 -1.94
CA THR A 200 -7.36 -2.42 -3.06
C THR A 200 -8.49 -1.61 -3.68
N THR A 201 -8.17 -0.42 -4.13
CA THR A 201 -9.03 0.41 -4.99
C THR A 201 -8.19 1.12 -6.04
N VAL A 202 -8.84 1.64 -7.08
CA VAL A 202 -8.19 2.42 -8.13
C VAL A 202 -8.83 3.79 -8.20
N VAL A 203 -7.99 4.83 -8.19
CA VAL A 203 -8.36 6.22 -8.38
C VAL A 203 -7.49 6.83 -9.49
N THR A 204 -7.67 8.08 -9.83
CA THR A 204 -6.82 8.77 -10.82
C THR A 204 -6.18 10.01 -10.22
N PHE A 205 -5.05 10.43 -10.77
CA PHE A 205 -4.43 11.71 -10.39
C PHE A 205 -5.42 12.87 -10.54
N ALA A 206 -6.20 12.86 -11.62
CA ALA A 206 -7.19 13.90 -11.89
C ALA A 206 -8.32 13.96 -10.85
N ASP A 207 -8.67 12.86 -10.19
CA ASP A 207 -9.68 12.84 -9.12
C ASP A 207 -9.32 13.78 -7.97
N PHE A 208 -8.02 14.01 -7.75
CA PHE A 208 -7.50 14.86 -6.69
C PHE A 208 -6.79 16.12 -7.20
N GLY A 209 -7.07 16.50 -8.45
CA GLY A 209 -6.49 17.72 -9.04
C GLY A 209 -4.97 17.65 -9.18
N MET A 210 -4.41 16.45 -9.25
CA MET A 210 -2.98 16.24 -9.47
C MET A 210 -2.69 16.08 -10.96
N GLU A 211 -1.49 16.50 -11.37
CA GLU A 211 -1.00 16.22 -12.71
C GLU A 211 -0.46 14.79 -12.80
N ASN A 212 -0.64 14.17 -13.96
CA ASN A 212 -0.03 12.86 -14.21
C ASN A 212 1.49 13.05 -14.32
N PRO A 213 2.31 12.40 -13.48
CA PRO A 213 3.75 12.53 -13.51
C PRO A 213 4.33 11.81 -14.74
N HIS A 214 4.50 12.52 -15.83
CA HIS A 214 5.13 12.00 -17.05
C HIS A 214 6.43 12.73 -17.36
N SER A 215 7.33 12.07 -18.04
CA SER A 215 8.57 12.66 -18.54
C SER A 215 8.76 12.35 -20.02
N VAL A 216 9.74 13.00 -20.67
CA VAL A 216 10.10 12.71 -22.06
C VAL A 216 10.52 11.25 -22.28
N ALA A 217 10.93 10.56 -21.20
CA ALA A 217 11.46 9.20 -21.25
C ALA A 217 10.46 8.13 -20.76
N LEU A 218 9.41 8.51 -20.01
CA LEU A 218 8.44 7.62 -19.38
C LEU A 218 7.04 8.15 -19.59
N ASP A 219 6.18 7.30 -20.14
CA ASP A 219 4.73 7.49 -20.09
C ASP A 219 4.22 6.87 -18.79
N THR A 220 3.33 7.56 -18.09
CA THR A 220 2.71 7.12 -16.84
C THR A 220 1.21 6.95 -17.08
N GLU A 221 0.65 5.84 -16.64
CA GLU A 221 -0.81 5.64 -16.64
C GLU A 221 -1.49 6.64 -15.71
N ASN A 222 -2.74 6.96 -15.99
CA ASN A 222 -3.49 7.90 -15.14
C ASN A 222 -4.02 7.25 -13.87
N ASP A 223 -4.11 5.93 -13.86
CA ASP A 223 -4.62 5.14 -12.75
C ASP A 223 -3.58 5.03 -11.64
N LEU A 224 -4.06 5.21 -10.42
CA LEU A 224 -3.31 5.10 -9.17
C LEU A 224 -3.98 4.01 -8.33
N THR A 225 -3.31 2.91 -8.11
CA THR A 225 -3.79 1.86 -7.21
C THR A 225 -3.45 2.24 -5.77
N VAL A 226 -4.45 2.24 -4.90
CA VAL A 226 -4.30 2.39 -3.46
C VAL A 226 -4.52 1.03 -2.82
N GLN A 227 -3.56 0.56 -2.02
CA GLN A 227 -3.65 -0.70 -1.31
C GLN A 227 -3.47 -0.49 0.19
N LEU A 228 -4.45 -0.94 0.95
CA LEU A 228 -4.43 -0.98 2.40
C LEU A 228 -3.86 -2.31 2.86
N GLU A 229 -2.92 -2.27 3.80
CA GLU A 229 -2.39 -3.41 4.52
C GLU A 229 -2.45 -3.07 6.01
N LEU A 230 -3.57 -3.35 6.64
CA LEU A 230 -3.85 -2.92 8.00
C LEU A 230 -3.80 -4.09 8.99
N VAL A 231 -3.13 -3.85 10.10
CA VAL A 231 -3.16 -4.66 11.30
C VAL A 231 -3.96 -3.88 12.34
N LEU A 232 -5.02 -4.46 12.86
CA LEU A 232 -5.88 -3.82 13.84
C LEU A 232 -5.74 -4.54 15.19
N ASP A 233 -5.40 -3.78 16.22
CA ASP A 233 -5.38 -4.23 17.61
C ASP A 233 -6.68 -3.87 18.31
N LYS A 234 -7.19 -4.77 19.14
CA LYS A 234 -8.41 -4.52 19.89
C LYS A 234 -8.17 -3.44 20.95
N ALA A 235 -9.01 -2.39 20.98
CA ALA A 235 -8.87 -1.23 21.84
C ALA A 235 -9.23 -1.50 23.31
#